data_6e00d0684568b0b3ed5142cd403db596
#
_entry.id   6e00d0684568b0b3ed5142cd403db596
#
_cell.length_a   1.000
_cell.length_b   1.000
_cell.length_c   1.000
_cell.angle_alpha   90.00
_cell.angle_beta   90.00
_cell.angle_gamma   90.00
#
_symmetry.space_group_name_H-M   'P 1'
#
loop_
_entity.id
_entity.type
_entity.pdbx_description
1 polymer ?
#
loop_
_entity_poly.entity_id
_entity_poly.type
_entity_poly.pdbx_seq_one_letter_code
_entity_poly.pdbx_strand_id
1 'polypeptide(L)'
;MPDMNTDINTAAAPSGNGCAKCLGGAQPGWWLHLRRCAACGHVGCCDNSPSRHATAHNRSSGHPIMQSYEPGEDWFYDYRSGDFLDSGPQRAAPDSHPVDQPAPGPAGAVPSDWQRHLN
;
A
#
# COMPACT_ATOMS: atom_id res chain seq x y z
N MET A 1 -12.53 -25.52 -5.82
CA MET A 1 -13.23 -24.55 -4.99
C MET A 1 -12.37 -23.32 -4.84
N PRO A 2 -12.88 -22.15 -5.14
CA PRO A 2 -12.09 -20.97 -4.95
C PRO A 2 -11.77 -20.82 -3.46
N ASP A 3 -10.53 -20.60 -3.20
CA ASP A 3 -10.08 -20.31 -1.86
C ASP A 3 -10.46 -18.87 -1.55
N MET A 4 -11.30 -18.67 -0.57
CA MET A 4 -11.70 -17.34 -0.14
C MET A 4 -10.50 -16.51 0.34
N ASN A 5 -9.39 -17.18 0.69
CA ASN A 5 -8.19 -16.50 1.12
C ASN A 5 -7.30 -16.05 -0.03
N THR A 6 -7.68 -16.29 -1.30
CA THR A 6 -6.89 -15.77 -2.42
C THR A 6 -6.89 -14.25 -2.46
N ASP A 7 -7.95 -13.61 -1.94
CA ASP A 7 -8.03 -12.16 -1.90
C ASP A 7 -7.31 -11.58 -0.68
N ILE A 8 -7.26 -12.33 0.41
CA ILE A 8 -6.58 -11.94 1.64
C ILE A 8 -5.73 -13.11 2.10
N ASN A 9 -4.43 -12.95 2.08
CA ASN A 9 -3.48 -13.98 2.48
C ASN A 9 -2.66 -13.45 3.68
N THR A 10 -3.02 -13.91 4.87
CA THR A 10 -2.37 -13.47 6.10
C THR A 10 -0.91 -13.92 6.21
N ALA A 11 -0.50 -14.89 5.39
CA ALA A 11 0.89 -15.33 5.35
C ALA A 11 1.76 -14.53 4.40
N ALA A 12 1.19 -13.62 3.61
CA ALA A 12 1.96 -12.83 2.67
C ALA A 12 2.75 -11.76 3.41
N ALA A 13 4.07 -11.82 3.34
CA ALA A 13 4.92 -10.80 3.92
C ALA A 13 4.89 -9.52 3.09
N PRO A 14 5.03 -8.34 3.71
CA PRO A 14 5.11 -7.10 2.95
C PRO A 14 6.38 -7.08 2.09
N SER A 15 6.31 -6.41 0.94
CA SER A 15 7.44 -6.31 0.02
C SER A 15 8.56 -5.43 0.56
N GLY A 16 8.29 -4.65 1.59
CA GLY A 16 9.27 -3.78 2.23
C GLY A 16 8.59 -2.73 3.07
N ASN A 17 9.36 -1.78 3.56
CA ASN A 17 8.86 -0.70 4.40
C ASN A 17 8.37 0.51 3.60
N GLY A 18 8.55 0.50 2.29
CA GLY A 18 8.17 1.61 1.43
C GLY A 18 7.52 1.12 0.15
N CYS A 19 7.10 2.07 -0.68
CA CYS A 19 6.50 1.74 -1.97
C CYS A 19 7.55 1.10 -2.88
N ALA A 20 7.34 -0.17 -3.24
CA ALA A 20 8.32 -0.92 -4.01
C ALA A 20 8.61 -0.26 -5.36
N LYS A 21 7.58 0.24 -6.03
CA LYS A 21 7.73 0.87 -7.34
C LYS A 21 8.37 2.26 -7.26
N CYS A 22 8.08 3.02 -6.21
CA CYS A 22 8.75 4.30 -6.01
C CYS A 22 10.24 4.11 -5.77
N LEU A 23 10.59 3.08 -5.01
CA LEU A 23 12.01 2.82 -4.67
C LEU A 23 12.75 2.14 -5.81
N GLY A 24 12.08 1.28 -6.58
CA GLY A 24 12.73 0.46 -7.61
C GLY A 24 12.71 1.04 -9.00
N GLY A 25 12.10 2.20 -9.22
CA GLY A 25 11.99 2.78 -10.53
C GLY A 25 13.30 3.45 -11.00
N ALA A 26 13.40 3.67 -12.31
CA ALA A 26 14.54 4.38 -12.89
C ALA A 26 14.61 5.83 -12.39
N GLN A 27 13.46 6.40 -12.09
CA GLN A 27 13.37 7.69 -11.41
C GLN A 27 12.64 7.46 -10.10
N PRO A 28 13.36 7.44 -8.98
CA PRO A 28 12.75 7.18 -7.69
C PRO A 28 11.62 8.16 -7.40
N GLY A 29 10.47 7.62 -7.02
CA GLY A 29 9.33 8.41 -6.65
C GLY A 29 9.27 8.65 -5.15
N TRP A 30 8.17 9.23 -4.73
CA TRP A 30 7.90 9.45 -3.31
C TRP A 30 6.40 9.21 -3.08
N TRP A 31 6.02 9.05 -1.81
CA TRP A 31 4.65 8.68 -1.45
C TRP A 31 4.17 9.48 -0.26
N LEU A 32 2.84 9.63 -0.16
CA LEU A 32 2.22 10.19 1.03
C LEU A 32 1.94 9.09 2.05
N HIS A 33 1.08 8.15 1.68
CA HIS A 33 0.74 7.01 2.53
C HIS A 33 0.97 5.71 1.78
N LEU A 34 1.07 4.62 2.52
CA LEU A 34 1.35 3.31 1.96
C LEU A 34 0.16 2.39 2.13
N ARG A 35 -0.01 1.52 1.13
CA ARG A 35 -1.05 0.50 1.12
C ARG A 35 -0.39 -0.83 0.81
N ARG A 36 -0.91 -1.89 1.39
CA ARG A 36 -0.38 -3.24 1.21
C ARG A 36 -1.42 -4.08 0.49
N CYS A 37 -1.01 -4.78 -0.57
CA CYS A 37 -1.87 -5.75 -1.22
C CYS A 37 -2.15 -6.89 -0.24
N ALA A 38 -3.43 -7.16 0.02
CA ALA A 38 -3.80 -8.18 0.98
C ALA A 38 -3.50 -9.58 0.47
N ALA A 39 -3.40 -9.77 -0.84
CA ALA A 39 -3.17 -11.09 -1.44
C ALA A 39 -1.69 -11.46 -1.47
N CYS A 40 -0.79 -10.53 -1.81
CA CYS A 40 0.61 -10.86 -2.04
C CYS A 40 1.60 -10.03 -1.23
N GLY A 41 1.15 -9.03 -0.49
CA GLY A 41 2.02 -8.20 0.34
C GLY A 41 2.72 -7.06 -0.39
N HIS A 42 2.48 -6.87 -1.68
CA HIS A 42 3.08 -5.76 -2.41
C HIS A 42 2.70 -4.42 -1.78
N VAL A 43 3.69 -3.62 -1.43
CA VAL A 43 3.46 -2.30 -0.83
C VAL A 43 3.54 -1.25 -1.94
N GLY A 44 2.49 -0.47 -2.04
CA GLY A 44 2.39 0.61 -3.01
C GLY A 44 1.87 1.89 -2.37
N CYS A 45 2.05 3.00 -3.06
CA CYS A 45 1.59 4.30 -2.54
C CYS A 45 0.10 4.51 -2.83
N CYS A 46 -0.53 5.32 -1.97
CA CYS A 46 -1.97 5.58 -2.04
C CYS A 46 -2.33 6.48 -3.22
N ASP A 47 -3.64 6.60 -3.47
CA ASP A 47 -4.15 7.40 -4.59
C ASP A 47 -3.90 8.89 -4.43
N ASN A 48 -3.63 9.38 -3.22
CA ASN A 48 -3.23 10.76 -3.02
C ASN A 48 -1.76 10.99 -3.37
N SER A 49 -0.96 9.93 -3.42
CA SER A 49 0.42 10.01 -3.86
C SER A 49 0.49 10.25 -5.37
N PRO A 50 1.55 10.88 -5.88
CA PRO A 50 1.61 11.20 -7.31
C PRO A 50 1.51 9.99 -8.23
N SER A 51 2.05 8.85 -7.84
CA SER A 51 2.19 7.69 -8.73
C SER A 51 1.10 6.63 -8.56
N ARG A 52 0.37 6.61 -7.46
CA ARG A 52 -0.75 5.68 -7.21
C ARG A 52 -0.39 4.22 -7.46
N HIS A 53 0.74 3.77 -6.93
CA HIS A 53 1.25 2.44 -7.24
C HIS A 53 0.39 1.30 -6.66
N ALA A 54 -0.34 1.54 -5.54
CA ALA A 54 -1.25 0.53 -5.02
C ALA A 54 -2.38 0.22 -6.00
N THR A 55 -2.99 1.26 -6.58
CA THR A 55 -4.04 1.08 -7.59
C THR A 55 -3.47 0.47 -8.87
N ALA A 56 -2.28 0.88 -9.29
CA ALA A 56 -1.63 0.27 -10.45
C ALA A 56 -1.39 -1.23 -10.24
N HIS A 57 -0.99 -1.62 -9.03
CA HIS A 57 -0.81 -3.04 -8.70
C HIS A 57 -2.13 -3.81 -8.79
N ASN A 58 -3.22 -3.22 -8.27
CA ASN A 58 -4.54 -3.83 -8.40
C ASN A 58 -4.88 -4.08 -9.88
N ARG A 59 -4.65 -3.10 -10.73
CA ARG A 59 -4.99 -3.21 -12.15
C ARG A 59 -4.14 -4.25 -12.87
N SER A 60 -2.86 -4.34 -12.54
CA SER A 60 -1.95 -5.25 -13.24
C SER A 60 -2.05 -6.68 -12.72
N SER A 61 -2.32 -6.88 -11.43
CA SER A 61 -2.34 -8.20 -10.81
C SER A 61 -3.73 -8.80 -10.70
N GLY A 62 -4.77 -7.97 -10.70
CA GLY A 62 -6.13 -8.41 -10.43
C GLY A 62 -6.41 -8.66 -8.96
N HIS A 63 -5.48 -8.40 -8.06
CA HIS A 63 -5.70 -8.57 -6.63
C HIS A 63 -6.66 -7.49 -6.13
N PRO A 64 -7.86 -7.86 -5.61
CA PRO A 64 -8.92 -6.88 -5.42
C PRO A 64 -8.85 -6.11 -4.12
N ILE A 65 -8.10 -6.58 -3.12
CA ILE A 65 -8.16 -6.01 -1.77
C ILE A 65 -6.79 -5.48 -1.38
N MET A 66 -6.77 -4.25 -0.89
CA MET A 66 -5.59 -3.69 -0.26
C MET A 66 -5.91 -3.35 1.19
N GLN A 67 -4.87 -3.19 1.99
CA GLN A 67 -4.99 -2.83 3.40
C GLN A 67 -4.06 -1.67 3.69
N SER A 68 -4.45 -0.80 4.62
CA SER A 68 -3.56 0.25 5.06
C SER A 68 -2.27 -0.34 5.61
N TYR A 69 -1.14 0.28 5.27
CA TYR A 69 0.16 -0.10 5.81
C TYR A 69 0.67 0.98 6.76
N GLU A 70 -0.18 1.92 7.14
CA GLU A 70 0.17 2.98 8.08
C GLU A 70 0.00 2.49 9.51
N PRO A 71 0.92 2.87 10.44
CA PRO A 71 0.81 2.45 11.83
C PRO A 71 -0.53 2.89 12.45
N GLY A 72 -1.14 1.98 13.19
CA GLY A 72 -2.41 2.25 13.86
C GLY A 72 -3.64 2.12 12.97
N GLU A 73 -3.47 1.79 11.71
CA GLU A 73 -4.58 1.60 10.78
C GLU A 73 -4.65 0.13 10.38
N ASP A 74 -5.86 -0.42 10.36
CA ASP A 74 -6.06 -1.83 10.02
C ASP A 74 -7.23 -2.06 9.06
N TRP A 75 -7.75 -1.00 8.45
CA TRP A 75 -8.85 -1.13 7.52
C TRP A 75 -8.39 -1.71 6.18
N PHE A 76 -9.35 -2.36 5.48
CA PHE A 76 -9.16 -2.88 4.14
C PHE A 76 -10.00 -2.08 3.16
N TYR A 77 -9.63 -2.14 1.89
CA TYR A 77 -10.40 -1.52 0.81
C TYR A 77 -10.54 -2.53 -0.33
N ASP A 78 -11.78 -2.70 -0.81
CA ASP A 78 -12.08 -3.58 -1.93
C ASP A 78 -12.28 -2.74 -3.20
N TYR A 79 -11.36 -2.89 -4.14
CA TYR A 79 -11.43 -2.14 -5.40
C TYR A 79 -12.64 -2.53 -6.26
N ARG A 80 -13.19 -3.74 -6.07
CA ARG A 80 -14.35 -4.20 -6.86
C ARG A 80 -15.62 -3.44 -6.50
N SER A 81 -15.82 -3.17 -5.23
CA SER A 81 -17.04 -2.53 -4.73
C SER A 81 -16.84 -1.06 -4.38
N GLY A 82 -15.60 -0.65 -4.15
CA GLY A 82 -15.31 0.69 -3.63
C GLY A 82 -15.60 0.84 -2.15
N ASP A 83 -15.75 -0.26 -1.42
CA ASP A 83 -16.11 -0.24 -0.02
C ASP A 83 -14.89 -0.40 0.87
N PHE A 84 -14.90 0.31 2.00
CA PHE A 84 -13.95 0.08 3.08
C PHE A 84 -14.48 -1.03 3.98
N LEU A 85 -13.59 -1.92 4.40
CA LEU A 85 -13.90 -3.01 5.30
C LEU A 85 -13.18 -2.74 6.62
N ASP A 86 -13.96 -2.58 7.69
CA ASP A 86 -13.41 -2.24 8.99
C ASP A 86 -12.84 -3.45 9.72
N SER A 87 -13.19 -4.65 9.28
CA SER A 87 -12.74 -5.89 9.91
C SER A 87 -12.34 -6.88 8.87
N GLY A 88 -11.42 -7.74 9.25
CA GLY A 88 -10.93 -8.80 8.39
C GLY A 88 -9.85 -9.59 9.11
N PRO A 89 -9.27 -10.59 8.45
CA PRO A 89 -8.19 -11.35 9.04
C PRO A 89 -7.00 -10.45 9.37
N GLN A 90 -6.33 -10.77 10.45
CA GLN A 90 -5.07 -10.12 10.79
C GLN A 90 -4.06 -10.41 9.68
N ARG A 91 -3.32 -9.40 9.29
CA ARG A 91 -2.24 -9.63 8.32
C ARG A 91 -1.00 -10.12 9.05
N ALA A 92 -0.11 -10.72 8.27
CA ALA A 92 1.16 -11.19 8.81
C ALA A 92 2.00 -9.99 9.27
N ALA A 93 2.82 -10.22 10.29
CA ALA A 93 3.74 -9.20 10.75
C ALA A 93 4.93 -9.08 9.79
N PRO A 94 5.53 -7.89 9.65
CA PRO A 94 5.04 -6.64 10.21
C PRO A 94 3.78 -6.13 9.51
N ASP A 95 2.91 -5.53 10.27
CA ASP A 95 1.60 -5.12 9.76
C ASP A 95 1.55 -3.63 9.40
N SER A 96 2.65 -2.94 9.52
CA SER A 96 2.77 -1.54 9.12
C SER A 96 4.23 -1.20 8.84
N HIS A 97 4.44 -0.06 8.17
CA HIS A 97 5.79 0.49 8.12
C HIS A 97 6.22 0.96 9.52
N PRO A 98 7.53 1.16 9.76
CA PRO A 98 7.97 1.65 11.07
C PRO A 98 7.30 2.95 11.47
N VAL A 99 6.98 3.08 12.75
CA VAL A 99 6.25 4.26 13.25
C VAL A 99 7.06 5.55 13.13
N ASP A 100 8.38 5.45 13.08
CA ASP A 100 9.27 6.60 12.93
C ASP A 100 9.65 6.91 11.49
N GLN A 101 9.10 6.13 10.53
CA GLN A 101 9.35 6.38 9.12
C GLN A 101 8.56 7.63 8.68
N PRO A 102 9.22 8.57 7.98
CA PRO A 102 8.53 9.80 7.61
C PRO A 102 7.43 9.56 6.58
N ALA A 103 6.35 10.31 6.73
CA ALA A 103 5.28 10.40 5.74
C ALA A 103 5.02 11.89 5.49
N PRO A 104 5.20 12.40 4.27
CA PRO A 104 5.61 11.67 3.08
C PRO A 104 7.06 11.19 3.13
N GLY A 105 7.35 10.16 2.36
CA GLY A 105 8.67 9.55 2.28
C GLY A 105 9.00 9.05 0.88
N PRO A 106 10.21 8.58 0.66
CA PRO A 106 11.33 8.52 1.61
C PRO A 106 11.98 9.90 1.79
N ALA A 107 12.62 10.08 2.93
CA ALA A 107 13.32 11.31 3.21
C ALA A 107 14.37 11.55 2.12
N GLY A 108 14.49 12.80 1.68
CA GLY A 108 15.42 13.16 0.62
C GLY A 108 14.85 13.10 -0.79
N ALA A 109 13.76 12.36 -1.01
CA ALA A 109 13.08 12.30 -2.31
C ALA A 109 11.85 13.20 -2.36
N VAL A 110 11.33 13.62 -1.21
CA VAL A 110 10.10 14.41 -1.11
C VAL A 110 10.42 15.87 -1.37
N PRO A 111 9.78 16.51 -2.39
CA PRO A 111 10.01 17.93 -2.62
C PRO A 111 9.44 18.79 -1.51
N SER A 112 9.98 19.99 -1.32
CA SER A 112 9.52 20.90 -0.29
C SER A 112 8.08 21.36 -0.51
N ASP A 113 7.61 21.35 -1.75
CA ASP A 113 6.26 21.74 -2.12
C ASP A 113 5.36 20.50 -2.39
N TRP A 114 5.60 19.41 -1.71
CA TRP A 114 4.95 18.14 -1.99
C TRP A 114 3.43 18.22 -1.97
N GLN A 115 2.84 19.12 -1.18
CA GLN A 115 1.39 19.26 -1.11
C GLN A 115 0.77 19.67 -2.44
N ARG A 116 1.54 20.31 -3.30
CA ARG A 116 1.06 20.72 -4.63
C ARG A 116 1.03 19.58 -5.63
N HIS A 117 1.68 18.47 -5.30
CA HIS A 117 1.81 17.32 -6.20
C HIS A 117 0.86 16.18 -5.84
N LEU A 118 0.04 16.34 -4.81
CA LEU A 118 -0.93 15.33 -4.41
C LEU A 118 -2.09 15.27 -5.39
N ASN A 119 -2.63 14.07 -5.56
CA ASN A 119 -3.82 13.84 -6.37
C ASN A 119 -5.10 14.11 -5.61
#